data_dad28ff8c0e9bbb537e5822fe9bcb4d3
#
_entry.id   dad28ff8c0e9bbb537e5822fe9bcb4d3
#
_cell.length_a   1.000
_cell.length_b   1.000
_cell.length_c   1.000
_cell.angle_alpha   90.00
_cell.angle_beta   90.00
_cell.angle_gamma   90.00
#
_symmetry.space_group_name_H-M   'P 1'
#
loop_
_entity.id
_entity.type
_entity.pdbx_description
1 polymer ?
#
loop_
_entity_poly.entity_id
_entity_poly.type
_entity_poly.pdbx_seq_one_letter_code
_entity_poly.pdbx_strand_id
1 'polypeptide(L)' 'MNAVNVEDFLDLIESMKRVSADEIIAASKENNELERIAHIATEATYNAVIEKLESLRVYAVIVLDNKE' A
#
# COMPACT_ATOMS: atom_id res chain seq x y z
N MET A 1 -1.44 19.40 -16.40
CA MET A 1 -1.16 18.38 -15.38
C MET A 1 -1.70 17.05 -15.84
N ASN A 2 -0.88 16.03 -15.78
CA ASN A 2 -1.31 14.70 -16.19
C ASN A 2 -2.16 14.07 -15.10
N ALA A 3 -3.35 13.64 -15.48
CA ALA A 3 -4.19 12.90 -14.56
C ALA A 3 -3.55 11.53 -14.30
N VAL A 4 -3.56 11.10 -13.04
CA VAL A 4 -3.12 9.76 -12.71
C VAL A 4 -4.13 8.77 -13.25
N ASN A 5 -3.66 7.76 -13.96
CA ASN A 5 -4.52 6.69 -14.45
C ASN A 5 -5.06 5.90 -13.26
N VAL A 6 -6.38 5.77 -13.16
CA VAL A 6 -7.02 5.09 -12.04
C VAL A 6 -6.58 3.63 -11.95
N GLU A 7 -6.42 2.96 -13.10
CA GLU A 7 -5.94 1.58 -13.13
C GLU A 7 -4.53 1.45 -12.56
N ASP A 8 -3.63 2.35 -12.95
CA ASP A 8 -2.26 2.35 -12.43
C ASP A 8 -2.25 2.62 -10.93
N PHE A 9 -3.12 3.49 -10.46
CA PHE A 9 -3.26 3.80 -9.05
C PHE A 9 -3.75 2.58 -8.26
N LEU A 10 -4.73 1.86 -8.78
CA LEU A 10 -5.23 0.63 -8.16
C LEU A 10 -4.17 -0.46 -8.17
N ASP A 11 -3.42 -0.58 -9.26
CA ASP A 11 -2.31 -1.54 -9.35
C ASP A 11 -1.23 -1.25 -8.33
N LEU A 12 -0.94 0.03 -8.09
CA LEU A 12 0.03 0.43 -7.06
C LEU A 12 -0.43 -0.02 -5.68
N ILE A 13 -1.70 0.22 -5.34
CA ILE A 13 -2.26 -0.21 -4.05
C ILE A 13 -2.16 -1.73 -3.91
N GLU A 14 -2.51 -2.49 -4.94
CA GLU A 14 -2.42 -3.95 -4.90
C GLU A 14 -0.99 -4.44 -4.75
N SER A 15 -0.05 -3.79 -5.43
CA SER A 15 1.38 -4.12 -5.31
C SER A 15 1.88 -3.88 -3.89
N MET A 16 1.48 -2.78 -3.27
CA MET A 16 1.87 -2.46 -1.90
C MET A 16 1.26 -3.43 -0.90
N LYS A 17 0.02 -3.87 -1.13
CA LYS A 17 -0.61 -4.88 -0.28
C LYS A 17 0.16 -6.20 -0.34
N ARG A 18 0.64 -6.59 -1.51
CA ARG A 18 1.45 -7.80 -1.67
C ARG A 18 2.77 -7.69 -0.92
N VAL A 19 3.44 -6.55 -1.03
CA VAL A 19 4.70 -6.31 -0.29
C VAL A 19 4.46 -6.38 1.22
N SER A 20 3.39 -5.76 1.70
CA SER A 20 3.03 -5.80 3.12
C SER A 20 2.79 -7.24 3.60
N ALA A 21 2.06 -8.03 2.82
CA ALA A 21 1.81 -9.44 3.15
C ALA A 21 3.12 -10.25 3.15
N ASP A 22 4.01 -10.01 2.18
CA ASP A 22 5.30 -10.67 2.11
C ASP A 22 6.17 -10.36 3.33
N GLU A 23 6.11 -9.13 3.83
CA GLU A 23 6.85 -8.73 5.03
C GLU A 23 6.35 -9.46 6.28
N ILE A 24 5.03 -9.68 6.40
CA ILE A 24 4.49 -10.48 7.50
C ILE A 24 4.98 -11.92 7.42
N ILE A 25 4.99 -12.50 6.23
CA ILE A 25 5.48 -13.86 6.02
C ILE A 25 6.97 -13.94 6.36
N ALA A 26 7.76 -12.98 5.91
CA ALA A 26 9.19 -12.92 6.22
C ALA A 26 9.42 -12.81 7.72
N ALA A 27 8.65 -11.98 8.42
CA ALA A 27 8.74 -11.83 9.86
C ALA A 27 8.45 -13.16 10.58
N SER A 28 7.46 -13.91 10.11
CA SER A 28 7.07 -15.18 10.73
C SER A 28 8.13 -16.26 10.59
N LYS A 29 9.00 -16.15 9.58
CA LYS A 29 10.07 -17.12 9.30
C LYS A 29 11.41 -16.69 9.86
N GLU A 30 11.53 -15.47 10.33
CA GLU A 30 12.80 -14.92 10.78
C GLU A 30 13.07 -15.28 12.23
N ASN A 31 14.24 -15.86 12.48
CA ASN A 31 14.67 -16.26 13.83
C ASN A 31 15.41 -15.14 14.56
N ASN A 32 15.97 -14.18 13.82
CA ASN A 32 16.65 -13.05 14.41
C ASN A 32 15.62 -12.01 14.84
N GLU A 33 15.61 -11.66 16.12
CA GLU A 33 14.58 -10.78 16.65
C GLU A 33 14.63 -9.38 16.07
N LEU A 34 15.83 -8.83 15.84
CA LEU A 34 15.95 -7.50 15.25
C LEU A 34 15.45 -7.48 13.81
N GLU A 35 15.76 -8.53 13.04
CA GLU A 35 15.27 -8.64 11.66
C GLU A 35 13.75 -8.83 11.62
N ARG A 36 13.21 -9.59 12.56
CA ARG A 36 11.78 -9.78 12.66
C ARG A 36 11.07 -8.45 12.95
N ILE A 37 11.61 -7.68 13.90
CA ILE A 37 11.07 -6.36 14.23
C ILE A 37 11.14 -5.43 13.03
N ALA A 38 12.24 -5.48 12.26
CA ALA A 38 12.38 -4.67 11.05
C ALA A 38 11.29 -5.00 10.03
N HIS A 39 11.00 -6.28 9.80
CA HIS A 39 9.93 -6.69 8.89
C HIS A 39 8.56 -6.23 9.37
N ILE A 40 8.29 -6.35 10.67
CA ILE A 40 7.03 -5.89 11.26
C ILE A 40 6.88 -4.37 11.10
N ALA A 41 7.95 -3.62 11.35
CA ALA A 41 7.92 -2.16 11.18
C ALA A 41 7.70 -1.77 9.72
N THR A 42 8.31 -2.49 8.79
CA THR A 42 8.12 -2.27 7.35
C THR A 42 6.67 -2.53 6.96
N GLU A 43 6.11 -3.64 7.42
CA GLU A 43 4.71 -3.97 7.16
C GLU A 43 3.76 -2.88 7.69
N ALA A 44 3.99 -2.40 8.92
CA ALA A 44 3.17 -1.35 9.51
C ALA A 44 3.25 -0.05 8.69
N THR A 45 4.44 0.29 8.19
CA THR A 45 4.64 1.46 7.34
C THR A 45 3.88 1.32 6.03
N TYR A 46 3.98 0.16 5.37
CA TYR A 46 3.22 -0.10 4.14
C TYR A 46 1.73 0.01 4.37
N ASN A 47 1.23 -0.53 5.46
CA ASN A 47 -0.21 -0.47 5.78
C ASN A 47 -0.69 0.96 6.01
N ALA A 48 0.11 1.80 6.67
CA ALA A 48 -0.23 3.21 6.86
C ALA A 48 -0.32 3.94 5.52
N VAL A 49 0.62 3.69 4.61
CA VAL A 49 0.61 4.29 3.27
C VAL A 49 -0.58 3.77 2.46
N ILE A 50 -0.87 2.46 2.53
CA ILE A 50 -2.01 1.86 1.85
C ILE A 50 -3.32 2.51 2.28
N GLU A 51 -3.50 2.73 3.58
CA GLU A 51 -4.70 3.41 4.10
C GLU A 51 -4.87 4.80 3.51
N LYS A 52 -3.77 5.56 3.43
CA LYS A 52 -3.80 6.90 2.82
C LYS A 52 -4.14 6.83 1.34
N LEU A 53 -3.54 5.89 0.62
CA LEU A 53 -3.81 5.72 -0.81
C LEU A 53 -5.25 5.30 -1.06
N GLU A 54 -5.82 4.44 -0.23
CA GLU A 54 -7.21 4.02 -0.37
C GLU A 54 -8.17 5.19 -0.11
N SER A 55 -7.86 6.06 0.84
CA SER A 55 -8.63 7.28 1.07
C SER A 55 -8.58 8.19 -0.15
N LEU A 56 -7.39 8.36 -0.74
CA LEU A 56 -7.22 9.15 -1.95
C LEU A 56 -7.92 8.53 -3.16
N ARG A 57 -8.00 7.20 -3.20
CA ARG A 57 -8.72 6.50 -4.27
C ARG A 57 -10.18 6.93 -4.33
N VAL A 58 -10.84 6.94 -3.18
CA VAL A 58 -12.25 7.38 -3.12
C VAL A 58 -12.38 8.82 -3.61
N TYR A 59 -11.49 9.69 -3.14
CA TYR A 59 -11.49 11.09 -3.55
C TYR A 59 -11.22 11.23 -5.04
N ALA A 60 -10.25 10.51 -5.56
CA ALA A 60 -9.88 10.57 -6.98
C ALA A 60 -11.03 10.11 -7.89
N VAL A 61 -11.74 9.07 -7.51
CA VAL A 61 -12.89 8.57 -8.27
C VAL A 61 -13.99 9.64 -8.32
N ILE A 62 -14.28 10.28 -7.18
CA ILE A 62 -15.28 11.36 -7.12
C ILE A 62 -14.89 12.52 -8.04
N VAL A 63 -13.62 12.94 -7.96
CA VAL A 63 -13.13 14.07 -8.77
C VAL A 63 -13.17 13.73 -10.26
N LEU A 64 -12.78 12.52 -10.65
CA LEU A 64 -12.78 12.10 -12.05
C LEU A 64 -14.20 11.98 -12.60
N ASP A 65 -15.12 11.45 -11.81
CA ASP A 65 -16.53 11.34 -12.23
C ASP A 65 -17.14 12.73 -12.44
N ASN A 66 -16.76 13.70 -11.64
CA ASN A 66 -17.29 15.06 -11.75
C ASN A 66 -16.69 15.86 -12.92
N LYS A 67 -15.64 15.36 -13.56
CA LYS A 67 -15.00 16.04 -14.68
C LYS A 67 -15.65 15.74 -16.02
N GLU A 68 -16.51 14.77 -16.08
CA GLU A 68 -17.28 14.46 -17.27
C GLU A 68 -18.56 15.27 -17.30
#